data_96789db8450b62b0deb5f1aa070b336e
#
_entry.id   96789db8450b62b0deb5f1aa070b336e
#
_cell.length_a   1.000
_cell.length_b   1.000
_cell.length_c   1.000
_cell.angle_alpha   90.00
_cell.angle_beta   90.00
_cell.angle_gamma   90.00
#
_symmetry.space_group_name_H-M   'P 1'
#
loop_
_entity.id
_entity.type
_entity.pdbx_description
1 polymer ?
#
loop_
_entity_poly.entity_id
_entity_poly.type
_entity_poly.pdbx_seq_one_letter_code
_entity_poly.pdbx_strand_id
1 'polypeptide(L)'
;AFLSKQVPSSYVIICAILILGLFSIFQRKFYWVKYSFLSATLFILLLLIFGKINGINLSSFLEQYIFYPQTIGKERFENLNFTFRATIDHFKFIYLALLPLFYINLNKIFSIKNYFKQKNFYYFLCLLVLTFSLIFHQLLTKNQTFILFLIPILTAFSHISLNVYRLNSTSPVYVIIIIICLFVTAKYHLRFNENRKFHELSYVNFELASKGKKIDKKLTGLKWITPEFKNNPSEEIILINEAKSYLSNDQRNKMVMTHYSFFSAILDQKLFSPSKWYLSDGTTHPVKGSKYFTNYKNLITNIIRENNIKVIYTISVESSNIYNYVNSSCFQEKKITKILISYDLKKCEEINN
;
A
#
# COMPACT_ATOMS: atom_id res chain seq x y z
N ALA A 1 0.83 6.74 -9.12
CA ALA A 1 -0.03 6.29 -8.02
C ALA A 1 -0.35 4.80 -8.14
N PHE A 2 -0.95 4.32 -9.27
CA PHE A 2 -1.36 2.92 -9.43
C PHE A 2 -0.19 1.93 -9.30
N LEU A 3 0.95 2.19 -9.92
CA LEU A 3 2.16 1.35 -9.81
C LEU A 3 2.79 1.37 -8.41
N SER A 4 2.55 2.43 -7.63
CA SER A 4 3.03 2.52 -6.25
C SER A 4 2.09 1.80 -5.28
N LYS A 5 0.78 1.99 -5.43
CA LYS A 5 -0.26 1.36 -4.62
C LYS A 5 -1.54 1.22 -5.44
N GLN A 6 -1.93 -0.01 -5.73
CA GLN A 6 -3.08 -0.31 -6.58
C GLN A 6 -4.40 0.18 -5.98
N VAL A 7 -4.58 0.00 -4.69
CA VAL A 7 -5.78 0.41 -3.95
C VAL A 7 -5.38 1.51 -2.97
N PRO A 8 -6.04 2.67 -2.92
CA PRO A 8 -7.29 3.04 -3.58
C PRO A 8 -7.17 3.61 -5.00
N SER A 9 -5.97 3.67 -5.60
CA SER A 9 -5.72 4.37 -6.87
C SER A 9 -6.60 3.86 -8.01
N SER A 10 -6.87 2.55 -8.09
CA SER A 10 -7.74 1.97 -9.13
C SER A 10 -9.16 2.52 -9.09
N TYR A 11 -9.75 2.65 -7.90
CA TYR A 11 -11.10 3.21 -7.75
C TYR A 11 -11.15 4.68 -8.18
N VAL A 12 -10.15 5.45 -7.75
CA VAL A 12 -10.04 6.87 -8.10
C VAL A 12 -9.88 7.04 -9.62
N ILE A 13 -9.08 6.20 -10.27
CA ILE A 13 -8.88 6.24 -11.73
C ILE A 13 -10.19 5.91 -12.46
N ILE A 14 -10.89 4.83 -12.09
CA ILE A 14 -12.17 4.46 -12.70
C ILE A 14 -13.17 5.60 -12.55
N CYS A 15 -13.30 6.15 -11.35
CA CYS A 15 -14.20 7.26 -11.08
C CYS A 15 -13.82 8.54 -11.85
N ALA A 16 -12.52 8.83 -11.98
CA ALA A 16 -12.04 9.97 -12.76
C ALA A 16 -12.38 9.81 -14.25
N ILE A 17 -12.25 8.59 -14.81
CA ILE A 17 -12.63 8.28 -16.20
C ILE A 17 -14.13 8.49 -16.40
N LEU A 18 -14.97 8.00 -15.46
CA LEU A 18 -16.42 8.20 -15.54
C LEU A 18 -16.81 9.67 -15.47
N ILE A 19 -16.21 10.44 -14.56
CA ILE A 19 -16.44 11.90 -14.43
C ILE A 19 -16.00 12.63 -15.70
N LEU A 20 -14.84 12.28 -16.25
CA LEU A 20 -14.33 12.86 -17.50
C LEU A 20 -15.26 12.54 -18.68
N GLY A 21 -15.78 11.30 -18.73
CA GLY A 21 -16.79 10.88 -19.72
C GLY A 21 -18.07 11.72 -19.61
N LEU A 22 -18.63 11.84 -18.41
CA LEU A 22 -19.81 12.69 -18.15
C LEU A 22 -19.56 14.14 -18.53
N PHE A 23 -18.42 14.71 -18.11
CA PHE A 23 -18.02 16.07 -18.46
C PHE A 23 -17.98 16.26 -19.97
N SER A 24 -17.37 15.32 -20.71
CA SER A 24 -17.25 15.40 -22.17
C SER A 24 -18.59 15.30 -22.88
N ILE A 25 -19.50 14.46 -22.39
CA ILE A 25 -20.87 14.32 -22.94
C ILE A 25 -21.65 15.62 -22.70
N PHE A 26 -21.72 16.12 -21.48
CA PHE A 26 -22.51 17.30 -21.15
C PHE A 26 -21.95 18.60 -21.77
N GLN A 27 -20.63 18.70 -21.90
CA GLN A 27 -19.97 19.83 -22.57
C GLN A 27 -19.89 19.70 -24.08
N ARG A 28 -20.18 18.51 -24.62
CA ARG A 28 -19.98 18.17 -26.05
C ARG A 28 -18.53 18.41 -26.51
N LYS A 29 -17.56 18.16 -25.62
CA LYS A 29 -16.12 18.38 -25.84
C LYS A 29 -15.34 17.11 -25.57
N PHE A 30 -15.09 16.33 -26.63
CA PHE A 30 -14.45 15.02 -26.50
C PHE A 30 -12.92 15.05 -26.57
N TYR A 31 -12.32 16.22 -26.76
CA TYR A 31 -10.86 16.34 -26.83
C TYR A 31 -10.16 15.87 -25.54
N TRP A 32 -10.77 16.05 -24.36
CA TRP A 32 -10.26 15.55 -23.09
C TRP A 32 -10.17 14.02 -23.06
N VAL A 33 -11.18 13.34 -23.56
CA VAL A 33 -11.18 11.87 -23.66
C VAL A 33 -10.10 11.42 -24.63
N LYS A 34 -10.00 12.10 -25.80
CA LYS A 34 -8.96 11.80 -26.81
C LYS A 34 -7.55 11.92 -26.24
N TYR A 35 -7.24 13.05 -25.55
CA TYR A 35 -5.92 13.24 -24.97
C TYR A 35 -5.65 12.31 -23.79
N SER A 36 -6.64 12.00 -22.96
CA SER A 36 -6.50 11.01 -21.88
C SER A 36 -6.20 9.61 -22.43
N PHE A 37 -6.87 9.21 -23.48
CA PHE A 37 -6.61 7.93 -24.15
C PHE A 37 -5.19 7.90 -24.75
N LEU A 38 -4.82 8.95 -25.48
CA LEU A 38 -3.47 9.06 -26.06
C LEU A 38 -2.37 9.00 -24.97
N SER A 39 -2.55 9.73 -23.87
CA SER A 39 -1.62 9.74 -22.74
C SER A 39 -1.54 8.37 -22.07
N ALA A 40 -2.66 7.68 -21.89
CA ALA A 40 -2.69 6.34 -21.31
C ALA A 40 -1.95 5.33 -22.23
N THR A 41 -2.19 5.39 -23.54
CA THR A 41 -1.52 4.53 -24.52
C THR A 41 -0.01 4.78 -24.52
N LEU A 42 0.42 6.04 -24.56
CA LEU A 42 1.83 6.40 -24.52
C LEU A 42 2.48 5.91 -23.22
N PHE A 43 1.80 6.07 -22.08
CA PHE A 43 2.31 5.60 -20.80
C PHE A 43 2.49 4.07 -20.77
N ILE A 44 1.52 3.31 -21.30
CA ILE A 44 1.63 1.85 -21.40
C ILE A 44 2.80 1.45 -22.28
N LEU A 45 2.97 2.09 -23.44
CA LEU A 45 4.11 1.83 -24.33
C LEU A 45 5.46 2.09 -23.64
N LEU A 46 5.58 3.21 -22.92
CA LEU A 46 6.78 3.52 -22.17
C LEU A 46 7.07 2.48 -21.06
N LEU A 47 6.02 2.00 -20.37
CA LEU A 47 6.17 0.93 -19.38
C LEU A 47 6.64 -0.39 -19.99
N LEU A 48 6.11 -0.77 -21.17
CA LEU A 48 6.53 -1.97 -21.88
C LEU A 48 8.00 -1.88 -22.32
N ILE A 49 8.40 -0.73 -22.87
CA ILE A 49 9.79 -0.48 -23.27
C ILE A 49 10.72 -0.55 -22.05
N PHE A 50 10.36 0.13 -20.95
CA PHE A 50 11.11 0.09 -19.70
C PHE A 50 11.24 -1.33 -19.15
N GLY A 51 10.13 -2.09 -19.15
CA GLY A 51 10.12 -3.49 -18.72
C GLY A 51 11.07 -4.35 -19.56
N LYS A 52 11.01 -4.20 -20.88
CA LYS A 52 11.90 -4.94 -21.81
C LYS A 52 13.38 -4.61 -21.59
N ILE A 53 13.73 -3.33 -21.42
CA ILE A 53 15.12 -2.89 -21.18
C ILE A 53 15.65 -3.48 -19.86
N ASN A 54 14.80 -3.60 -18.84
CA ASN A 54 15.19 -4.12 -17.52
C ASN A 54 15.01 -5.66 -17.39
N GLY A 55 14.71 -6.38 -18.47
CA GLY A 55 14.54 -7.83 -18.45
C GLY A 55 13.33 -8.30 -17.66
N ILE A 56 12.30 -7.45 -17.47
CA ILE A 56 11.09 -7.80 -16.71
C ILE A 56 10.18 -8.62 -17.63
N ASN A 57 9.89 -9.86 -17.24
CA ASN A 57 8.95 -10.71 -17.91
C ASN A 57 7.50 -10.18 -17.68
N LEU A 58 6.80 -9.85 -18.76
CA LEU A 58 5.47 -9.25 -18.71
C LEU A 58 4.45 -10.19 -18.05
N SER A 59 4.50 -11.49 -18.30
CA SER A 59 3.59 -12.47 -17.68
C SER A 59 3.77 -12.50 -16.18
N SER A 60 5.01 -12.62 -15.70
CA SER A 60 5.34 -12.60 -14.28
C SER A 60 4.94 -11.28 -13.60
N PHE A 61 5.11 -10.15 -14.29
CA PHE A 61 4.66 -8.86 -13.80
C PHE A 61 3.14 -8.81 -13.64
N LEU A 62 2.37 -9.26 -14.66
CA LEU A 62 0.91 -9.27 -14.59
C LEU A 62 0.39 -10.20 -13.49
N GLU A 63 0.99 -11.37 -13.35
CA GLU A 63 0.61 -12.33 -12.30
C GLU A 63 0.85 -11.78 -10.90
N GLN A 64 2.04 -11.25 -10.64
CA GLN A 64 2.41 -10.78 -9.31
C GLN A 64 1.78 -9.43 -8.97
N TYR A 65 1.64 -8.55 -9.95
CA TYR A 65 1.24 -7.18 -9.70
C TYR A 65 -0.26 -6.91 -9.91
N ILE A 66 -0.94 -7.71 -10.74
CA ILE A 66 -2.36 -7.54 -11.04
C ILE A 66 -3.18 -8.72 -10.53
N PHE A 67 -2.89 -9.92 -11.01
CA PHE A 67 -3.78 -11.06 -10.76
C PHE A 67 -3.71 -11.58 -9.33
N TYR A 68 -2.52 -11.69 -8.76
CA TYR A 68 -2.39 -12.11 -7.36
C TYR A 68 -3.03 -11.12 -6.37
N PRO A 69 -2.78 -9.79 -6.44
CA PRO A 69 -3.48 -8.83 -5.59
C PRO A 69 -5.01 -8.85 -5.73
N GLN A 70 -5.55 -9.23 -6.89
CA GLN A 70 -6.99 -9.42 -7.07
C GLN A 70 -7.56 -10.55 -6.20
N THR A 71 -6.81 -11.64 -5.99
CA THR A 71 -7.26 -12.74 -5.12
C THR A 71 -7.36 -12.30 -3.66
N ILE A 72 -6.37 -11.55 -3.18
CA ILE A 72 -6.41 -10.96 -1.84
C ILE A 72 -7.59 -9.99 -1.71
N GLY A 73 -7.84 -9.19 -2.74
CA GLY A 73 -8.99 -8.28 -2.82
C GLY A 73 -10.32 -9.01 -2.75
N LYS A 74 -10.44 -10.17 -3.41
CA LYS A 74 -11.66 -11.00 -3.39
C LYS A 74 -11.97 -11.51 -1.99
N GLU A 75 -11.01 -12.09 -1.29
CA GLU A 75 -11.19 -12.58 0.10
C GLU A 75 -11.60 -11.45 1.05
N ARG A 76 -11.01 -10.25 0.89
CA ARG A 76 -11.40 -9.08 1.66
C ARG A 76 -12.81 -8.62 1.36
N PHE A 77 -13.24 -8.75 0.10
CA PHE A 77 -14.58 -8.39 -0.32
C PHE A 77 -15.63 -9.36 0.23
N GLU A 78 -15.37 -10.66 0.24
CA GLU A 78 -16.21 -11.68 0.84
C GLU A 78 -16.42 -11.47 2.35
N ASN A 79 -15.39 -10.95 3.02
CA ASN A 79 -15.42 -10.61 4.46
C ASN A 79 -15.85 -9.16 4.74
N LEU A 80 -16.41 -8.45 3.76
CA LEU A 80 -16.83 -7.06 3.90
C LEU A 80 -18.09 -6.96 4.76
N ASN A 81 -18.02 -6.14 5.80
CA ASN A 81 -19.11 -5.97 6.75
C ASN A 81 -19.72 -4.56 6.65
N PHE A 82 -21.00 -4.50 6.29
CA PHE A 82 -21.79 -3.28 6.14
C PHE A 82 -22.68 -3.02 7.36
N THR A 83 -22.16 -3.12 8.56
CA THR A 83 -22.93 -2.71 9.74
C THR A 83 -23.05 -1.20 9.83
N PHE A 84 -24.10 -0.70 10.46
CA PHE A 84 -24.29 0.73 10.74
C PHE A 84 -23.06 1.34 11.45
N ARG A 85 -22.53 0.63 12.43
CA ARG A 85 -21.33 1.07 13.16
C ARG A 85 -20.10 1.21 12.26
N ALA A 86 -19.88 0.26 11.35
CA ALA A 86 -18.73 0.27 10.45
C ALA A 86 -18.86 1.34 9.36
N THR A 87 -20.06 1.54 8.81
CA THR A 87 -20.29 2.41 7.65
C THR A 87 -20.64 3.84 8.02
N ILE A 88 -21.45 4.06 9.04
CA ILE A 88 -21.96 5.40 9.38
C ILE A 88 -21.25 5.97 10.60
N ASP A 89 -21.27 5.27 11.74
CA ASP A 89 -20.72 5.82 12.98
C ASP A 89 -19.21 6.08 12.89
N HIS A 90 -18.48 5.20 12.22
CA HIS A 90 -17.03 5.34 12.05
C HIS A 90 -16.62 6.57 11.22
N PHE A 91 -17.44 6.95 10.24
CA PHE A 91 -17.17 8.06 9.30
C PHE A 91 -18.07 9.28 9.53
N LYS A 92 -18.79 9.34 10.63
CA LYS A 92 -19.78 10.40 10.92
C LYS A 92 -19.27 11.82 10.73
N PHE A 93 -18.01 12.08 11.06
CA PHE A 93 -17.44 13.43 10.91
C PHE A 93 -17.04 13.75 9.46
N ILE A 94 -16.73 12.74 8.65
CA ILE A 94 -16.55 12.92 7.21
C ILE A 94 -17.91 13.24 6.57
N TYR A 95 -18.97 12.52 6.96
CA TYR A 95 -20.32 12.82 6.49
C TYR A 95 -20.79 14.20 6.96
N LEU A 96 -20.52 14.57 8.21
CA LEU A 96 -20.83 15.89 8.72
C LEU A 96 -20.16 17.00 7.90
N ALA A 97 -18.88 16.83 7.53
CA ALA A 97 -18.17 17.78 6.68
C ALA A 97 -18.67 17.79 5.23
N LEU A 98 -19.23 16.68 4.74
CA LEU A 98 -19.80 16.55 3.40
C LEU A 98 -21.22 17.15 3.29
N LEU A 99 -21.99 17.15 4.38
CA LEU A 99 -23.39 17.59 4.38
C LEU A 99 -23.63 18.97 3.80
N PRO A 100 -22.92 20.04 4.19
CA PRO A 100 -23.15 21.38 3.62
C PRO A 100 -22.89 21.40 2.12
N LEU A 101 -21.81 20.74 1.67
CA LEU A 101 -21.47 20.66 0.26
C LEU A 101 -22.55 19.92 -0.55
N PHE A 102 -23.07 18.84 0.01
CA PHE A 102 -24.16 18.05 -0.58
C PHE A 102 -25.44 18.87 -0.67
N TYR A 103 -25.85 19.50 0.42
CA TYR A 103 -27.05 20.36 0.50
C TYR A 103 -27.01 21.50 -0.53
N ILE A 104 -25.89 22.24 -0.60
CA ILE A 104 -25.72 23.35 -1.54
C ILE A 104 -25.88 22.86 -2.99
N ASN A 105 -25.21 21.75 -3.33
CA ASN A 105 -25.23 21.25 -4.70
C ASN A 105 -26.59 20.66 -5.08
N LEU A 106 -27.28 19.96 -4.18
CA LEU A 106 -28.64 19.49 -4.43
C LEU A 106 -29.60 20.66 -4.71
N ASN A 107 -29.59 21.70 -3.90
CA ASN A 107 -30.44 22.88 -4.14
C ASN A 107 -30.14 23.54 -5.48
N LYS A 108 -28.87 23.53 -5.92
CA LYS A 108 -28.47 24.09 -7.22
C LYS A 108 -28.87 23.20 -8.40
N ILE A 109 -28.87 21.88 -8.23
CA ILE A 109 -29.38 20.95 -9.26
C ILE A 109 -30.85 21.28 -9.61
N PHE A 110 -31.66 21.57 -8.61
CA PHE A 110 -33.08 21.89 -8.80
C PHE A 110 -33.36 23.35 -9.21
N SER A 111 -32.49 24.30 -8.86
CA SER A 111 -32.72 25.73 -9.06
C SER A 111 -32.03 26.32 -10.31
N ILE A 112 -30.97 25.71 -10.81
CA ILE A 112 -30.20 26.24 -11.94
C ILE A 112 -30.37 25.37 -13.18
N LYS A 113 -30.93 25.96 -14.23
CA LYS A 113 -31.03 25.31 -15.53
C LYS A 113 -29.62 24.95 -16.07
N ASN A 114 -29.43 23.71 -16.48
CA ASN A 114 -28.14 23.21 -16.98
C ASN A 114 -27.00 23.20 -15.93
N TYR A 115 -27.30 23.04 -14.64
CA TYR A 115 -26.29 22.96 -13.58
C TYR A 115 -25.19 21.90 -13.87
N PHE A 116 -25.56 20.79 -14.50
CA PHE A 116 -24.66 19.73 -14.95
C PHE A 116 -23.57 20.20 -15.94
N LYS A 117 -23.70 21.39 -16.53
CA LYS A 117 -22.68 22.00 -17.39
C LYS A 117 -21.70 22.87 -16.62
N GLN A 118 -21.94 23.16 -15.34
CA GLN A 118 -21.08 24.02 -14.55
C GLN A 118 -19.89 23.26 -13.98
N LYS A 119 -18.71 23.90 -13.92
CA LYS A 119 -17.49 23.32 -13.33
C LYS A 119 -17.67 22.90 -11.87
N ASN A 120 -18.44 23.67 -11.11
CA ASN A 120 -18.68 23.41 -9.70
C ASN A 120 -19.39 22.07 -9.44
N PHE A 121 -20.27 21.64 -10.35
CA PHE A 121 -20.87 20.32 -10.29
C PHE A 121 -19.82 19.21 -10.37
N TYR A 122 -18.84 19.33 -11.27
CA TYR A 122 -17.78 18.31 -11.41
C TYR A 122 -16.82 18.32 -10.24
N TYR A 123 -16.50 19.47 -9.64
CA TYR A 123 -15.74 19.51 -8.39
C TYR A 123 -16.47 18.80 -7.25
N PHE A 124 -17.76 19.08 -7.10
CA PHE A 124 -18.59 18.35 -6.13
C PHE A 124 -18.60 16.85 -6.40
N LEU A 125 -18.82 16.45 -7.64
CA LEU A 125 -18.84 15.04 -8.04
C LEU A 125 -17.48 14.35 -7.76
N CYS A 126 -16.36 15.00 -8.06
CA CYS A 126 -15.03 14.50 -7.74
C CYS A 126 -14.84 14.29 -6.23
N LEU A 127 -15.24 15.27 -5.41
CA LEU A 127 -15.12 15.17 -3.95
C LEU A 127 -16.01 14.07 -3.38
N LEU A 128 -17.24 13.96 -3.87
CA LEU A 128 -18.18 12.91 -3.48
C LEU A 128 -17.60 11.53 -3.78
N VAL A 129 -17.17 11.32 -5.01
CA VAL A 129 -16.63 10.04 -5.48
C VAL A 129 -15.32 9.70 -4.74
N LEU A 130 -14.42 10.66 -4.55
CA LEU A 130 -13.19 10.47 -3.78
C LEU A 130 -13.51 10.04 -2.35
N THR A 131 -14.47 10.73 -1.71
CA THR A 131 -14.88 10.42 -0.33
C THR A 131 -15.40 9.00 -0.21
N PHE A 132 -16.34 8.61 -1.06
CA PHE A 132 -16.90 7.26 -1.01
C PHE A 132 -15.90 6.18 -1.43
N SER A 133 -15.02 6.45 -2.40
CA SER A 133 -13.96 5.51 -2.77
C SER A 133 -12.98 5.25 -1.61
N LEU A 134 -12.63 6.28 -0.85
CA LEU A 134 -11.76 6.14 0.30
C LEU A 134 -12.45 5.47 1.49
N ILE A 135 -13.73 5.75 1.74
CA ILE A 135 -14.54 5.04 2.74
C ILE A 135 -14.63 3.56 2.38
N PHE A 136 -14.97 3.24 1.13
CA PHE A 136 -15.02 1.86 0.65
C PHE A 136 -13.66 1.16 0.81
N HIS A 137 -12.57 1.85 0.49
CA HIS A 137 -11.23 1.32 0.71
C HIS A 137 -10.97 0.99 2.18
N GLN A 138 -11.39 1.85 3.11
CA GLN A 138 -11.24 1.60 4.55
C GLN A 138 -12.05 0.40 5.03
N LEU A 139 -13.29 0.26 4.55
CA LEU A 139 -14.14 -0.88 4.84
C LEU A 139 -13.52 -2.19 4.34
N LEU A 140 -13.00 -2.17 3.11
CA LEU A 140 -12.39 -3.34 2.47
C LEU A 140 -11.08 -3.77 3.15
N THR A 141 -10.23 -2.81 3.54
CA THR A 141 -8.90 -3.12 4.09
C THR A 141 -8.90 -3.25 5.61
N LYS A 142 -9.99 -2.86 6.28
CA LYS A 142 -10.09 -2.77 7.75
C LYS A 142 -8.97 -1.95 8.39
N ASN A 143 -8.25 -1.16 7.59
CA ASN A 143 -7.20 -0.28 8.07
C ASN A 143 -7.81 0.85 8.89
N GLN A 144 -7.03 1.36 9.82
CA GLN A 144 -7.51 2.47 10.63
C GLN A 144 -7.54 3.77 9.81
N THR A 145 -8.53 4.50 10.04
CA THR A 145 -9.06 5.78 9.62
C THR A 145 -8.07 6.90 9.23
N PHE A 146 -7.03 6.60 8.45
CA PHE A 146 -6.12 7.63 7.92
C PHE A 146 -6.81 8.60 6.94
N ILE A 147 -8.04 8.29 6.47
CA ILE A 147 -8.81 9.14 5.55
C ILE A 147 -9.47 10.35 6.21
N LEU A 148 -9.27 10.53 7.52
CA LEU A 148 -9.84 11.68 8.26
C LEU A 148 -9.29 13.03 7.79
N PHE A 149 -8.21 13.06 7.00
CA PHE A 149 -7.75 14.26 6.30
C PHE A 149 -8.80 14.84 5.33
N LEU A 150 -9.81 14.06 4.95
CA LEU A 150 -10.94 14.55 4.15
C LEU A 150 -11.78 15.61 4.89
N ILE A 151 -11.86 15.56 6.22
CA ILE A 151 -12.67 16.47 7.01
C ILE A 151 -12.33 17.96 6.70
N PRO A 152 -11.09 18.43 6.87
CA PRO A 152 -10.75 19.82 6.55
C PRO A 152 -10.91 20.12 5.07
N ILE A 153 -10.64 19.18 4.16
CA ILE A 153 -10.81 19.38 2.72
C ILE A 153 -12.28 19.64 2.38
N LEU A 154 -13.18 18.76 2.82
CA LEU A 154 -14.61 18.87 2.56
C LEU A 154 -15.19 20.14 3.18
N THR A 155 -14.76 20.51 4.39
CA THR A 155 -15.19 21.74 5.07
C THR A 155 -14.74 22.98 4.29
N ALA A 156 -13.50 23.00 3.80
CA ALA A 156 -12.99 24.11 2.98
C ALA A 156 -13.76 24.27 1.67
N PHE A 157 -14.04 23.17 0.96
CA PHE A 157 -14.85 23.20 -0.27
C PHE A 157 -16.29 23.59 -0.01
N SER A 158 -16.86 23.24 1.14
CA SER A 158 -18.19 23.69 1.57
C SER A 158 -18.20 25.21 1.73
N HIS A 159 -17.18 25.79 2.38
CA HIS A 159 -17.03 27.23 2.54
C HIS A 159 -16.87 27.95 1.19
N ILE A 160 -16.01 27.44 0.32
CA ILE A 160 -15.84 27.98 -1.04
C ILE A 160 -17.18 27.97 -1.79
N SER A 161 -17.94 26.87 -1.73
CA SER A 161 -19.23 26.76 -2.40
C SER A 161 -20.27 27.72 -1.86
N LEU A 162 -20.33 27.95 -0.55
CA LEU A 162 -21.20 28.96 0.07
C LEU A 162 -20.89 30.35 -0.48
N ASN A 163 -19.62 30.74 -0.56
CA ASN A 163 -19.19 32.03 -1.07
C ASN A 163 -19.48 32.18 -2.56
N VAL A 164 -19.19 31.17 -3.39
CA VAL A 164 -19.46 31.18 -4.84
C VAL A 164 -20.94 31.40 -5.14
N TYR A 165 -21.82 30.78 -4.35
CA TYR A 165 -23.27 30.90 -4.54
C TYR A 165 -23.89 32.03 -3.72
N ARG A 166 -23.07 32.84 -3.06
CA ARG A 166 -23.54 33.99 -2.21
C ARG A 166 -24.56 33.55 -1.15
N LEU A 167 -24.37 32.38 -0.60
CA LEU A 167 -25.18 31.86 0.51
C LEU A 167 -24.61 32.38 1.83
N ASN A 168 -25.47 32.45 2.86
CA ASN A 168 -25.03 32.95 4.17
C ASN A 168 -24.05 31.97 4.84
N SER A 169 -22.75 32.26 4.73
CA SER A 169 -21.67 31.50 5.33
C SER A 169 -21.54 31.71 6.86
N THR A 170 -22.23 32.76 7.39
CA THR A 170 -22.21 33.07 8.83
C THR A 170 -23.41 32.48 9.58
N SER A 171 -24.21 31.64 8.92
CA SER A 171 -25.29 30.91 9.57
C SER A 171 -24.76 30.17 10.81
N PRO A 172 -25.42 30.27 11.98
CA PRO A 172 -24.97 29.60 13.21
C PRO A 172 -24.75 28.10 13.04
N VAL A 173 -25.62 27.42 12.29
CA VAL A 173 -25.49 25.98 12.00
C VAL A 173 -24.18 25.69 11.26
N TYR A 174 -23.84 26.50 10.27
CA TYR A 174 -22.61 26.31 9.50
C TYR A 174 -21.36 26.59 10.34
N VAL A 175 -21.40 27.64 11.16
CA VAL A 175 -20.30 27.96 12.09
C VAL A 175 -20.07 26.81 13.07
N ILE A 176 -21.12 26.23 13.62
CA ILE A 176 -21.03 25.05 14.50
C ILE A 176 -20.38 23.88 13.76
N ILE A 177 -20.79 23.59 12.52
CA ILE A 177 -20.18 22.52 11.72
C ILE A 177 -18.68 22.75 11.54
N ILE A 178 -18.26 23.98 11.21
CA ILE A 178 -16.83 24.32 11.08
C ILE A 178 -16.09 24.06 12.39
N ILE A 179 -16.61 24.53 13.51
CA ILE A 179 -15.99 24.35 14.83
C ILE A 179 -15.83 22.86 15.15
N ILE A 180 -16.87 22.05 14.94
CA ILE A 180 -16.81 20.61 15.13
C ILE A 180 -15.75 19.99 14.22
N CYS A 181 -15.70 20.35 12.93
CA CYS A 181 -14.72 19.83 11.99
C CYS A 181 -13.29 20.18 12.38
N LEU A 182 -13.04 21.42 12.83
CA LEU A 182 -11.71 21.84 13.32
C LEU A 182 -11.29 21.07 14.56
N PHE A 183 -12.20 20.96 15.55
CA PHE A 183 -11.94 20.19 16.78
C PHE A 183 -11.63 18.72 16.47
N VAL A 184 -12.43 18.10 15.60
CA VAL A 184 -12.25 16.69 15.22
C VAL A 184 -10.95 16.50 14.43
N THR A 185 -10.58 17.45 13.57
CA THR A 185 -9.31 17.41 12.83
C THR A 185 -8.13 17.44 13.81
N ALA A 186 -8.14 18.35 14.78
CA ALA A 186 -7.12 18.42 15.83
C ALA A 186 -7.07 17.12 16.66
N LYS A 187 -8.22 16.62 17.11
CA LYS A 187 -8.33 15.38 17.88
C LYS A 187 -7.74 14.18 17.14
N TYR A 188 -8.06 14.01 15.86
CA TYR A 188 -7.55 12.91 15.07
C TYR A 188 -6.08 13.08 14.68
N HIS A 189 -5.63 14.32 14.48
CA HIS A 189 -4.21 14.60 14.31
C HIS A 189 -3.42 14.14 15.53
N LEU A 190 -3.82 14.57 16.73
CA LEU A 190 -3.18 14.13 17.98
C LEU A 190 -3.22 12.61 18.14
N ARG A 191 -4.39 12.00 17.90
CA ARG A 191 -4.54 10.55 18.06
C ARG A 191 -3.63 9.74 17.15
N PHE A 192 -3.52 10.09 15.87
CA PHE A 192 -2.85 9.25 14.87
C PHE A 192 -1.41 9.69 14.56
N ASN A 193 -1.09 10.96 14.72
CA ASN A 193 0.26 11.46 14.49
C ASN A 193 1.11 11.55 15.74
N GLU A 194 0.49 11.66 16.91
CA GLU A 194 1.20 11.71 18.20
C GLU A 194 1.03 10.40 18.99
N ASN A 195 -0.21 10.12 19.47
CA ASN A 195 -0.45 9.01 20.39
C ASN A 195 -0.30 7.62 19.74
N ARG A 196 -0.61 7.51 18.45
CA ARG A 196 -0.57 6.25 17.68
C ARG A 196 0.33 6.32 16.45
N LYS A 197 1.33 7.18 16.50
CA LYS A 197 2.28 7.40 15.40
C LYS A 197 2.90 6.09 14.89
N PHE A 198 3.16 5.16 15.80
CA PHE A 198 3.70 3.83 15.52
C PHE A 198 2.74 2.78 16.07
N HIS A 199 1.64 2.54 15.35
CA HIS A 199 0.53 1.70 15.82
C HIS A 199 0.98 0.29 16.27
N GLU A 200 1.88 -0.35 15.54
CA GLU A 200 2.42 -1.68 15.87
C GLU A 200 3.37 -1.65 17.08
N LEU A 201 3.82 -0.45 17.46
CA LEU A 201 4.72 -0.21 18.58
C LEU A 201 4.02 0.48 19.76
N SER A 202 2.69 0.39 19.87
CA SER A 202 1.90 1.09 20.89
C SER A 202 2.27 0.73 22.35
N TYR A 203 2.87 -0.45 22.54
CA TYR A 203 3.30 -0.95 23.86
C TYR A 203 4.83 -0.95 24.03
N VAL A 204 5.53 -0.19 23.17
CA VAL A 204 6.99 -0.14 23.18
C VAL A 204 7.47 1.15 23.83
N ASN A 205 8.43 1.02 24.74
CA ASN A 205 9.12 2.19 25.29
C ASN A 205 10.18 2.67 24.30
N PHE A 206 9.92 3.80 23.63
CA PHE A 206 10.83 4.40 22.65
C PHE A 206 12.13 4.94 23.22
N GLU A 207 12.24 5.11 24.55
CA GLU A 207 13.49 5.49 25.20
C GLU A 207 14.55 4.39 25.12
N LEU A 208 14.09 3.12 25.07
CA LEU A 208 14.95 1.96 24.89
C LEU A 208 15.47 1.81 23.45
N ALA A 209 14.89 2.56 22.48
CA ALA A 209 15.25 2.42 21.08
C ALA A 209 16.73 2.73 20.82
N SER A 210 17.41 1.81 20.18
CA SER A 210 18.80 1.95 19.77
C SER A 210 18.93 2.81 18.49
N LYS A 211 20.11 3.41 18.27
CA LYS A 211 20.38 4.18 17.05
C LYS A 211 20.59 3.23 15.88
N GLY A 212 19.88 3.44 14.77
CA GLY A 212 19.97 2.63 13.56
C GLY A 212 21.37 2.61 12.93
N LYS A 213 22.17 3.66 13.15
CA LYS A 213 23.57 3.70 12.73
C LYS A 213 24.45 2.59 13.34
N LYS A 214 23.99 1.92 14.42
CA LYS A 214 24.69 0.74 14.97
C LYS A 214 24.57 -0.49 14.05
N ILE A 215 23.58 -0.52 13.17
CA ILE A 215 23.42 -1.54 12.13
C ILE A 215 24.23 -1.14 10.90
N ASP A 216 24.01 0.09 10.40
CA ASP A 216 24.73 0.62 9.26
C ASP A 216 24.71 2.15 9.21
N LYS A 217 25.75 2.75 8.61
CA LYS A 217 25.87 4.21 8.41
C LYS A 217 24.69 4.76 7.58
N LYS A 218 24.17 4.00 6.62
CA LYS A 218 23.02 4.37 5.77
C LYS A 218 21.72 4.52 6.57
N LEU A 219 21.64 3.96 7.79
CA LEU A 219 20.50 4.06 8.70
C LEU A 219 20.68 5.17 9.76
N THR A 220 21.62 6.09 9.54
CA THR A 220 21.84 7.23 10.43
C THR A 220 20.58 8.10 10.51
N GLY A 221 20.21 8.52 11.72
CA GLY A 221 18.99 9.30 12.00
C GLY A 221 17.78 8.45 12.37
N LEU A 222 17.78 7.13 12.09
CA LEU A 222 16.72 6.22 12.50
C LEU A 222 16.93 5.74 13.93
N LYS A 223 15.82 5.54 14.64
CA LYS A 223 15.74 4.79 15.89
C LYS A 223 15.26 3.38 15.59
N TRP A 224 15.86 2.39 16.24
CA TRP A 224 15.56 0.98 16.00
C TRP A 224 14.96 0.34 17.24
N ILE A 225 13.77 -0.17 17.12
CA ILE A 225 13.07 -1.00 18.11
C ILE A 225 11.95 -1.74 17.39
N THR A 226 11.75 -3.01 17.74
CA THR A 226 10.68 -3.86 17.18
C THR A 226 9.83 -4.45 18.29
N PRO A 227 8.60 -4.91 18.00
CA PRO A 227 7.74 -5.56 19.01
C PRO A 227 8.38 -6.78 19.66
N GLU A 228 9.15 -7.56 18.88
CA GLU A 228 9.79 -8.79 19.34
C GLU A 228 10.93 -8.52 20.32
N PHE A 229 11.69 -7.43 20.10
CA PHE A 229 12.84 -7.03 20.90
C PHE A 229 12.58 -5.73 21.67
N LYS A 230 11.33 -5.47 22.06
CA LYS A 230 10.92 -4.22 22.73
C LYS A 230 11.67 -3.93 24.03
N ASN A 231 12.10 -4.97 24.76
CA ASN A 231 12.82 -4.83 26.02
C ASN A 231 14.35 -4.76 25.83
N ASN A 232 14.86 -5.33 24.75
CA ASN A 232 16.30 -5.34 24.46
C ASN A 232 16.59 -5.16 22.95
N PRO A 233 16.40 -3.97 22.40
CA PRO A 233 16.69 -3.68 20.98
C PRO A 233 18.16 -3.89 20.59
N SER A 234 19.07 -3.83 21.58
CA SER A 234 20.49 -4.06 21.33
C SER A 234 20.81 -5.51 20.98
N GLU A 235 20.06 -6.48 21.51
CA GLU A 235 20.19 -7.89 21.15
C GLU A 235 19.82 -8.09 19.66
N GLU A 236 18.73 -7.51 19.21
CA GLU A 236 18.32 -7.58 17.82
C GLU A 236 19.39 -6.99 16.88
N ILE A 237 19.99 -5.84 17.25
CA ILE A 237 21.07 -5.21 16.49
C ILE A 237 22.29 -6.12 16.38
N ILE A 238 22.65 -6.84 17.43
CA ILE A 238 23.75 -7.82 17.39
C ILE A 238 23.42 -8.92 16.38
N LEU A 239 22.24 -9.51 16.46
CA LEU A 239 21.79 -10.57 15.54
C LEU A 239 21.74 -10.09 14.07
N ILE A 240 21.26 -8.86 13.85
CA ILE A 240 21.25 -8.25 12.50
C ILE A 240 22.69 -8.02 11.99
N ASN A 241 23.60 -7.57 12.83
CA ASN A 241 25.00 -7.36 12.45
C ASN A 241 25.73 -8.68 12.15
N GLU A 242 25.44 -9.74 12.91
CA GLU A 242 25.93 -11.09 12.61
C GLU A 242 25.41 -11.56 11.24
N ALA A 243 24.12 -11.44 10.99
CA ALA A 243 23.53 -11.78 9.70
C ALA A 243 24.13 -10.94 8.56
N LYS A 244 24.30 -9.61 8.75
CA LYS A 244 24.94 -8.71 7.81
C LYS A 244 26.37 -9.15 7.48
N SER A 245 27.19 -9.43 8.52
CA SER A 245 28.56 -9.89 8.35
C SER A 245 28.63 -11.20 7.56
N TYR A 246 27.76 -12.15 7.89
CA TYR A 246 27.72 -13.43 7.19
C TYR A 246 27.33 -13.28 5.72
N LEU A 247 26.29 -12.49 5.41
CA LEU A 247 25.85 -12.22 4.06
C LEU A 247 26.89 -11.45 3.24
N SER A 248 27.62 -10.50 3.86
CA SER A 248 28.66 -9.73 3.19
C SER A 248 29.86 -10.57 2.78
N ASN A 249 30.22 -11.55 3.63
CA ASN A 249 31.37 -12.43 3.40
C ASN A 249 31.07 -13.52 2.36
N ASP A 250 29.82 -13.88 2.17
CA ASP A 250 29.42 -14.84 1.15
C ASP A 250 29.34 -14.17 -0.22
N GLN A 251 30.25 -14.52 -1.13
CA GLN A 251 30.31 -13.96 -2.49
C GLN A 251 29.44 -14.72 -3.51
N ARG A 252 28.78 -15.82 -3.09
CA ARG A 252 27.90 -16.59 -3.97
C ARG A 252 26.65 -15.79 -4.34
N ASN A 253 26.09 -16.08 -5.51
CA ASN A 253 24.75 -15.57 -5.85
C ASN A 253 23.74 -16.14 -4.84
N LYS A 254 23.03 -15.24 -4.18
CA LYS A 254 22.17 -15.59 -3.04
C LYS A 254 20.77 -15.00 -3.18
N MET A 255 19.78 -15.77 -2.74
CA MET A 255 18.43 -15.30 -2.50
C MET A 255 18.24 -15.04 -1.01
N VAL A 256 17.62 -13.93 -0.64
CA VAL A 256 17.34 -13.62 0.77
C VAL A 256 15.84 -13.42 0.96
N MET A 257 15.24 -14.19 1.84
CA MET A 257 13.85 -14.07 2.28
C MET A 257 13.84 -13.51 3.70
N THR A 258 13.30 -12.30 3.86
CA THR A 258 13.38 -11.58 5.14
C THR A 258 12.27 -10.55 5.29
N HIS A 259 11.93 -10.20 6.54
CA HIS A 259 11.13 -9.03 6.87
C HIS A 259 11.98 -7.73 6.86
N TYR A 260 13.28 -7.83 6.95
CA TYR A 260 14.22 -6.71 6.96
C TYR A 260 14.58 -6.27 5.54
N SER A 261 13.65 -5.59 4.85
CA SER A 261 13.83 -5.18 3.44
C SER A 261 15.02 -4.24 3.19
N PHE A 262 15.61 -3.65 4.24
CA PHE A 262 16.77 -2.77 4.15
C PHE A 262 18.09 -3.48 3.85
N PHE A 263 18.17 -4.82 4.02
CA PHE A 263 19.42 -5.55 3.73
C PHE A 263 19.94 -5.30 2.32
N SER A 264 19.05 -5.24 1.33
CA SER A 264 19.46 -4.92 -0.06
C SER A 264 20.13 -3.54 -0.19
N ALA A 265 19.69 -2.57 0.65
CA ALA A 265 20.22 -1.21 0.63
C ALA A 265 21.56 -1.08 1.38
N ILE A 266 21.78 -1.86 2.44
CA ILE A 266 23.00 -1.73 3.26
C ILE A 266 24.16 -2.61 2.76
N LEU A 267 23.86 -3.74 2.09
CA LEU A 267 24.88 -4.69 1.62
C LEU A 267 25.50 -4.31 0.27
N ASP A 268 24.87 -3.39 -0.48
CA ASP A 268 25.25 -3.07 -1.87
C ASP A 268 25.38 -4.33 -2.78
N GLN A 269 24.60 -5.37 -2.45
CA GLN A 269 24.58 -6.65 -3.16
C GLN A 269 23.18 -6.94 -3.69
N LYS A 270 23.09 -7.63 -4.83
CA LYS A 270 21.84 -8.11 -5.37
C LYS A 270 21.42 -9.37 -4.60
N LEU A 271 20.29 -9.32 -3.90
CA LEU A 271 19.82 -10.39 -3.03
C LEU A 271 18.74 -11.28 -3.66
N PHE A 272 18.34 -11.02 -4.90
CA PHE A 272 17.36 -11.79 -5.68
C PHE A 272 16.09 -12.18 -4.94
N SER A 273 15.63 -11.35 -4.00
CA SER A 273 14.42 -11.64 -3.22
C SER A 273 13.17 -11.59 -4.09
N PRO A 274 12.37 -12.66 -4.20
CA PRO A 274 11.17 -12.69 -5.04
C PRO A 274 10.02 -11.86 -4.45
N SER A 275 10.03 -11.57 -3.16
CA SER A 275 9.04 -10.74 -2.47
C SER A 275 9.72 -9.78 -1.52
N LYS A 276 9.03 -8.66 -1.25
CA LYS A 276 9.58 -7.58 -0.41
C LYS A 276 9.65 -7.97 1.07
N TRP A 277 8.69 -8.79 1.53
CA TRP A 277 8.62 -9.38 2.87
C TRP A 277 7.80 -10.66 2.85
N TYR A 278 7.88 -11.45 3.91
CA TYR A 278 7.34 -12.80 3.97
C TYR A 278 6.40 -12.97 5.18
N LEU A 279 5.09 -12.75 4.97
CA LEU A 279 4.06 -13.02 5.97
C LEU A 279 3.34 -14.33 5.64
N SER A 280 3.08 -15.14 6.67
CA SER A 280 2.41 -16.43 6.53
C SER A 280 0.92 -16.35 6.16
N ASP A 281 0.33 -15.16 6.26
CA ASP A 281 -1.09 -14.90 5.96
C ASP A 281 -1.42 -14.79 4.46
N GLY A 282 -0.43 -14.93 3.57
CA GLY A 282 -0.62 -14.85 2.12
C GLY A 282 -0.90 -13.43 1.59
N THR A 283 -0.77 -12.38 2.39
CA THR A 283 -1.01 -10.99 1.92
C THR A 283 0.16 -10.42 1.14
N THR A 284 1.35 -11.00 1.25
CA THR A 284 2.60 -10.49 0.66
C THR A 284 3.11 -11.33 -0.50
N HIS A 285 2.82 -12.62 -0.49
CA HIS A 285 3.20 -13.58 -1.52
C HIS A 285 2.24 -14.77 -1.52
N PRO A 286 2.09 -15.52 -2.64
CA PRO A 286 1.27 -16.71 -2.70
C PRO A 286 1.75 -17.80 -1.75
N VAL A 287 0.90 -18.21 -0.81
CA VAL A 287 1.17 -19.33 0.11
C VAL A 287 0.53 -20.61 -0.40
N LYS A 288 0.95 -21.77 0.15
CA LYS A 288 0.41 -23.09 -0.22
C LYS A 288 -1.13 -23.09 -0.11
N GLY A 289 -1.80 -23.56 -1.16
CA GLY A 289 -3.25 -23.57 -1.28
C GLY A 289 -3.85 -22.32 -1.97
N SER A 290 -3.07 -21.25 -2.18
CA SER A 290 -3.56 -20.10 -2.95
C SER A 290 -3.55 -20.36 -4.47
N LYS A 291 -4.42 -19.68 -5.21
CA LYS A 291 -4.58 -19.83 -6.66
C LYS A 291 -3.27 -19.69 -7.46
N TYR A 292 -2.37 -18.80 -7.04
CA TYR A 292 -1.11 -18.52 -7.76
C TYR A 292 0.12 -19.11 -7.09
N PHE A 293 -0.06 -20.08 -6.19
CA PHE A 293 1.06 -20.72 -5.50
C PHE A 293 2.03 -21.38 -6.47
N THR A 294 1.52 -22.19 -7.43
CA THR A 294 2.35 -22.88 -8.42
C THR A 294 3.13 -21.90 -9.29
N ASN A 295 2.50 -20.82 -9.74
CA ASN A 295 3.16 -19.78 -10.54
C ASN A 295 4.28 -19.09 -9.75
N TYR A 296 4.04 -18.82 -8.47
CA TYR A 296 5.05 -18.23 -7.59
C TYR A 296 6.20 -19.18 -7.30
N LYS A 297 5.92 -20.48 -7.09
CA LYS A 297 6.93 -21.53 -6.98
C LYS A 297 7.80 -21.58 -8.23
N ASN A 298 7.20 -21.60 -9.41
CA ASN A 298 7.92 -21.58 -10.69
C ASN A 298 8.77 -20.31 -10.85
N LEU A 299 8.26 -19.16 -10.42
CA LEU A 299 9.04 -17.91 -10.42
C LEU A 299 10.29 -18.05 -9.55
N ILE A 300 10.20 -18.61 -8.34
CA ILE A 300 11.34 -18.83 -7.45
C ILE A 300 12.35 -19.76 -8.13
N THR A 301 11.88 -20.87 -8.69
CA THR A 301 12.73 -21.83 -9.43
C THR A 301 13.44 -21.16 -10.61
N ASN A 302 12.73 -20.33 -11.38
CA ASN A 302 13.32 -19.59 -12.51
C ASN A 302 14.37 -18.58 -12.02
N ILE A 303 14.09 -17.81 -10.95
CA ILE A 303 15.07 -16.89 -10.36
C ILE A 303 16.34 -17.65 -9.93
N ILE A 304 16.17 -18.79 -9.30
CA ILE A 304 17.30 -19.64 -8.86
C ILE A 304 18.14 -20.05 -10.07
N ARG A 305 17.51 -20.53 -11.13
CA ARG A 305 18.17 -21.03 -12.36
C ARG A 305 18.83 -19.90 -13.14
N GLU A 306 18.08 -18.87 -13.50
CA GLU A 306 18.54 -17.75 -14.34
C GLU A 306 19.69 -16.96 -13.71
N ASN A 307 19.71 -16.86 -12.39
CA ASN A 307 20.73 -16.11 -11.66
C ASN A 307 21.77 -17.05 -11.00
N ASN A 308 21.76 -18.35 -11.31
CA ASN A 308 22.70 -19.32 -10.75
C ASN A 308 22.84 -19.19 -9.22
N ILE A 309 21.69 -19.10 -8.52
CA ILE A 309 21.65 -18.97 -7.07
C ILE A 309 22.22 -20.24 -6.44
N LYS A 310 23.15 -20.08 -5.50
CA LYS A 310 23.80 -21.21 -4.81
C LYS A 310 23.32 -21.42 -3.40
N VAL A 311 22.72 -20.37 -2.82
CA VAL A 311 22.25 -20.39 -1.44
C VAL A 311 21.03 -19.50 -1.27
N ILE A 312 20.09 -19.97 -0.46
CA ILE A 312 18.95 -19.18 0.01
C ILE A 312 19.18 -18.90 1.50
N TYR A 313 18.93 -17.66 1.91
CA TYR A 313 18.96 -17.28 3.32
C TYR A 313 17.57 -16.86 3.77
N THR A 314 17.18 -17.30 4.97
CA THR A 314 16.03 -16.72 5.68
C THR A 314 16.53 -15.95 6.90
N ILE A 315 15.97 -14.75 7.12
CA ILE A 315 16.26 -13.93 8.30
C ILE A 315 14.94 -13.57 8.96
N SER A 316 14.73 -14.08 10.19
CA SER A 316 13.47 -13.92 10.95
C SER A 316 12.22 -14.39 10.19
N VAL A 317 12.36 -15.35 9.30
CA VAL A 317 11.28 -15.98 8.54
C VAL A 317 11.26 -17.45 8.88
N GLU A 318 10.08 -18.02 9.08
CA GLU A 318 9.93 -19.43 9.39
C GLU A 318 10.49 -20.32 8.27
N SER A 319 11.22 -21.37 8.64
CA SER A 319 11.82 -22.35 7.70
C SER A 319 10.77 -23.04 6.82
N SER A 320 9.54 -23.20 7.31
CA SER A 320 8.40 -23.74 6.57
C SER A 320 8.16 -23.03 5.22
N ASN A 321 8.50 -21.76 5.11
CA ASN A 321 8.37 -21.02 3.85
C ASN A 321 9.27 -21.60 2.74
N ILE A 322 10.50 -22.02 3.04
CA ILE A 322 11.40 -22.59 2.02
C ILE A 322 10.89 -23.97 1.56
N TYR A 323 10.49 -24.83 2.50
CA TYR A 323 9.99 -26.18 2.20
C TYR A 323 8.73 -26.18 1.31
N ASN A 324 7.99 -25.08 1.29
CA ASN A 324 6.86 -24.95 0.38
C ASN A 324 7.28 -24.71 -1.08
N TYR A 325 8.44 -24.07 -1.32
CA TYR A 325 8.86 -23.64 -2.65
C TYR A 325 9.98 -24.49 -3.25
N VAL A 326 10.86 -25.03 -2.43
CA VAL A 326 11.99 -25.85 -2.87
C VAL A 326 11.95 -27.18 -2.13
N ASN A 327 12.13 -28.29 -2.87
CA ASN A 327 12.13 -29.62 -2.28
C ASN A 327 13.32 -29.75 -1.31
N SER A 328 13.07 -30.37 -0.15
CA SER A 328 14.10 -30.61 0.88
C SER A 328 15.30 -31.41 0.40
N SER A 329 15.14 -32.28 -0.61
CA SER A 329 16.23 -32.98 -1.25
C SER A 329 17.21 -32.09 -2.02
N CYS A 330 16.75 -30.87 -2.42
CA CYS A 330 17.51 -29.93 -3.24
C CYS A 330 18.40 -28.96 -2.44
N PHE A 331 18.38 -29.01 -1.14
CA PHE A 331 19.23 -28.16 -0.31
C PHE A 331 19.75 -28.87 0.96
N GLN A 332 20.73 -28.21 1.57
CA GLN A 332 21.20 -28.55 2.92
C GLN A 332 20.96 -27.36 3.82
N GLU A 333 20.13 -27.55 4.84
CA GLU A 333 19.83 -26.52 5.83
C GLU A 333 20.96 -26.44 6.86
N LYS A 334 21.32 -25.20 7.23
CA LYS A 334 22.26 -24.92 8.33
C LYS A 334 21.79 -23.68 9.08
N LYS A 335 21.51 -23.86 10.37
CA LYS A 335 21.23 -22.72 11.26
C LYS A 335 22.56 -22.01 11.59
N ILE A 336 22.66 -20.73 11.23
CA ILE A 336 23.87 -19.91 11.40
C ILE A 336 23.77 -19.14 12.72
N THR A 337 22.64 -18.40 12.92
CA THR A 337 22.37 -17.66 14.15
C THR A 337 20.93 -17.93 14.61
N LYS A 338 20.48 -17.26 15.67
CA LYS A 338 19.09 -17.34 16.14
C LYS A 338 18.08 -16.93 15.05
N ILE A 339 18.45 -15.97 14.18
CA ILE A 339 17.56 -15.40 13.16
C ILE A 339 17.96 -15.76 11.73
N LEU A 340 19.18 -16.26 11.49
CA LEU A 340 19.72 -16.55 10.16
C LEU A 340 19.85 -18.05 9.93
N ILE A 341 19.20 -18.53 8.87
CA ILE A 341 19.32 -19.91 8.39
C ILE A 341 19.78 -19.86 6.93
N SER A 342 20.74 -20.69 6.56
CA SER A 342 21.16 -20.91 5.17
C SER A 342 20.63 -22.23 4.64
N TYR A 343 20.29 -22.23 3.36
CA TYR A 343 19.89 -23.41 2.58
C TYR A 343 20.83 -23.47 1.38
N ASP A 344 21.89 -24.26 1.51
CA ASP A 344 22.88 -24.46 0.44
C ASP A 344 22.28 -25.36 -0.62
N LEU A 345 22.10 -24.85 -1.84
CA LEU A 345 21.44 -25.54 -2.93
C LEU A 345 22.33 -26.63 -3.52
N LYS A 346 21.75 -27.79 -3.75
CA LYS A 346 22.37 -28.94 -4.40
C LYS A 346 21.81 -29.10 -5.82
N LYS A 347 22.53 -29.78 -6.68
CA LYS A 347 22.01 -30.18 -7.98
C LYS A 347 20.85 -31.17 -7.77
N CYS A 348 19.67 -30.84 -8.24
CA CYS A 348 18.47 -31.69 -8.24
C CYS A 348 17.65 -31.47 -9.49
N GLU A 349 16.77 -32.39 -9.86
CA GLU A 349 15.96 -32.32 -11.07
C GLU A 349 15.07 -31.10 -11.10
N GLU A 350 14.48 -30.70 -9.96
CA GLU A 350 13.57 -29.55 -9.85
C GLU A 350 14.26 -28.20 -10.17
N ILE A 351 15.55 -28.10 -9.92
CA ILE A 351 16.33 -26.87 -10.15
C ILE A 351 17.05 -26.91 -11.51
N ASN A 352 17.36 -28.10 -12.03
CA ASN A 352 18.17 -28.24 -13.27
C ASN A 352 17.32 -28.36 -14.55
N ASN A 353 16.03 -28.75 -14.45
CA ASN A 353 15.06 -28.78 -15.53
C ASN A 353 14.27 -27.45 -15.60
#